data_0dcb2a2a34f8d4234b2c1ac2c2cb49e4
#
_entry.id   0dcb2a2a34f8d4234b2c1ac2c2cb49e4
#
_cell.length_a   1.000
_cell.length_b   1.000
_cell.length_c   1.000
_cell.angle_alpha   90.00
_cell.angle_beta   90.00
_cell.angle_gamma   90.00
#
_symmetry.space_group_name_H-M   'P 1'
#
loop_
_entity.id
_entity.type
_entity.pdbx_description
1 polymer ?
#
loop_
_entity_poly.entity_id
_entity_poly.type
_entity_poly.pdbx_seq_one_letter_code
_entity_poly.pdbx_strand_id
1 'polypeptide(L)'
;MPRPSQLLHAQREPAPTRPAATVLLLRDAPAGVEVLMTRRSMTASFAPGAYVFPGGGIDAADAAAHAQATRRPTQSDAHLTQAIAAIRESFEELGVLLARHADGTPATAADLAALKRDAPLAAQCSARGLTLAAADVFVLAHWITDRDLPRRFDVPFLVARMPEGQTPVADEAEQFEPVWVRPADALARHAAGEFFIIFPTIRTLERLQKHATVDSVLAACACEQPLWTSCPRAGLLAGKEARYMEHEMPYGELHLVSPDGQIVHALDWQCERPVPLLKNVQRLTAPNPGFMTGPGTNSYLVGDPRTGYIAIDPGPADAAHIERLWRAAGGDIRAIVCTHSHPDHSPGARPLQALCAGKPPILGLPSLPTARANSSFTPDRSLQNKELLALAGQAPDGEITHSLRVIHTPGHAANHLCLLLEEDGLLFSGDHILNGSTTVIDPPDGDMTAYLESLDVLDAACAEHDACFILPAHGHVLGFARQVIAQLKDHRLAREAKVAAVMRADPEGTMDDWVAKAYDDVPERVWPVAKRSLLAHVERIQASAPGND
;
A
#
# COMPACT_ATOMS: atom_id res chain seq x y z
N MET A 1 -2.55 10.25 -14.19
CA MET A 1 -1.09 10.38 -13.82
C MET A 1 -0.66 11.83 -13.96
N PRO A 2 0.23 12.35 -13.07
CA PRO A 2 0.74 13.73 -13.15
C PRO A 2 1.40 14.03 -14.50
N ARG A 3 1.28 15.29 -14.97
CA ARG A 3 1.96 15.75 -16.18
C ARG A 3 3.48 15.59 -16.04
N PRO A 4 4.20 15.05 -17.02
CA PRO A 4 5.66 14.87 -16.94
C PRO A 4 6.42 16.17 -16.65
N SER A 5 5.90 17.32 -17.11
CA SER A 5 6.47 18.65 -16.85
C SER A 5 6.44 19.05 -15.38
N GLN A 6 5.55 18.47 -14.57
CA GLN A 6 5.38 18.76 -13.13
C GLN A 6 6.22 17.86 -12.22
N LEU A 7 6.82 16.80 -12.74
CA LEU A 7 7.67 15.92 -11.95
C LEU A 7 8.91 16.66 -11.44
N LEU A 8 9.31 16.38 -10.21
CA LEU A 8 10.42 17.06 -9.53
C LEU A 8 11.77 16.72 -10.15
N HIS A 9 11.90 15.52 -10.70
CA HIS A 9 13.15 14.98 -11.24
C HIS A 9 12.97 14.48 -12.66
N ALA A 10 14.05 14.53 -13.46
CA ALA A 10 14.09 13.87 -14.75
C ALA A 10 13.93 12.36 -14.55
N GLN A 11 13.00 11.77 -15.28
CA GLN A 11 12.72 10.33 -15.16
C GLN A 11 13.81 9.51 -15.83
N ARG A 12 14.17 8.41 -15.20
CA ARG A 12 15.09 7.38 -15.72
C ARG A 12 14.25 6.20 -16.19
N GLU A 13 14.67 5.55 -17.27
CA GLU A 13 14.08 4.29 -17.67
C GLU A 13 14.56 3.18 -16.71
N PRO A 14 13.68 2.51 -15.97
CA PRO A 14 14.09 1.42 -15.10
C PRO A 14 14.66 0.25 -15.92
N ALA A 15 15.69 -0.41 -15.39
CA ALA A 15 16.22 -1.61 -16.03
C ALA A 15 15.10 -2.66 -16.28
N PRO A 16 15.12 -3.38 -17.41
CA PRO A 16 14.13 -4.41 -17.68
C PRO A 16 14.21 -5.54 -16.66
N THR A 17 13.07 -6.12 -16.32
CA THR A 17 12.99 -7.28 -15.44
C THR A 17 13.38 -8.55 -16.18
N ARG A 18 14.02 -9.50 -15.48
CA ARG A 18 14.33 -10.84 -15.95
C ARG A 18 13.42 -11.83 -15.24
N PRO A 19 12.79 -12.77 -15.95
CA PRO A 19 11.97 -13.81 -15.32
C PRO A 19 12.85 -14.76 -14.51
N ALA A 20 12.42 -15.05 -13.29
CA ALA A 20 13.06 -16.00 -12.40
C ALA A 20 11.98 -16.73 -11.58
N ALA A 21 12.36 -17.78 -10.85
CA ALA A 21 11.50 -18.50 -9.93
C ALA A 21 12.27 -18.84 -8.65
N THR A 22 11.60 -18.72 -7.51
CA THR A 22 12.17 -19.04 -6.19
C THR A 22 11.22 -20.00 -5.49
N VAL A 23 11.76 -21.04 -4.83
CA VAL A 23 10.95 -22.01 -4.08
C VAL A 23 11.27 -21.99 -2.59
N LEU A 24 10.21 -21.92 -1.78
CA LEU A 24 10.25 -22.12 -0.34
C LEU A 24 9.92 -23.59 -0.05
N LEU A 25 10.92 -24.37 0.29
CA LEU A 25 10.71 -25.73 0.79
C LEU A 25 10.35 -25.68 2.26
N LEU A 26 9.19 -26.23 2.61
CA LEU A 26 8.65 -26.18 3.96
C LEU A 26 8.56 -27.57 4.58
N ARG A 27 8.76 -27.64 5.92
CA ARG A 27 8.47 -28.83 6.70
C ARG A 27 7.78 -28.47 8.02
N ASP A 28 6.98 -29.39 8.53
CA ASP A 28 6.45 -29.29 9.88
C ASP A 28 7.52 -29.78 10.88
N ALA A 29 7.73 -29.01 11.94
CA ALA A 29 8.62 -29.34 13.04
C ALA A 29 7.86 -29.18 14.39
N PRO A 30 8.36 -29.76 15.51
CA PRO A 30 7.66 -29.68 16.79
C PRO A 30 7.34 -28.25 17.26
N ALA A 31 8.13 -27.27 16.84
CA ALA A 31 7.96 -25.85 17.21
C ALA A 31 7.23 -25.02 16.14
N GLY A 32 6.68 -25.63 15.09
CA GLY A 32 5.97 -24.98 13.99
C GLY A 32 6.63 -25.17 12.63
N VAL A 33 6.20 -24.41 11.65
CA VAL A 33 6.72 -24.48 10.26
C VAL A 33 8.17 -24.01 10.23
N GLU A 34 9.02 -24.81 9.56
CA GLU A 34 10.38 -24.42 9.18
C GLU A 34 10.49 -24.30 7.66
N VAL A 35 11.30 -23.34 7.23
CA VAL A 35 11.65 -23.09 5.83
C VAL A 35 13.14 -23.36 5.61
N LEU A 36 13.47 -23.99 4.48
CA LEU A 36 14.85 -24.18 4.07
C LEU A 36 15.40 -22.88 3.46
N MET A 37 16.54 -22.46 3.96
CA MET A 37 17.29 -21.32 3.44
C MET A 37 18.74 -21.69 3.22
N THR A 38 19.39 -20.97 2.31
CA THR A 38 20.82 -21.16 1.99
C THR A 38 21.54 -19.84 2.00
N ARG A 39 22.82 -19.83 2.31
CA ARG A 39 23.65 -18.64 2.25
C ARG A 39 24.27 -18.48 0.87
N ARG A 40 24.06 -17.33 0.24
CA ARG A 40 24.70 -17.00 -1.06
C ARG A 40 26.22 -16.83 -0.91
N SER A 41 26.94 -17.13 -2.01
CA SER A 41 28.36 -16.85 -2.09
C SER A 41 28.67 -15.41 -1.70
N MET A 42 29.78 -15.20 -0.97
CA MET A 42 30.30 -13.85 -0.65
C MET A 42 30.75 -13.09 -1.90
N THR A 43 30.94 -13.77 -3.02
CA THR A 43 31.32 -13.19 -4.33
C THR A 43 30.12 -12.99 -5.25
N ALA A 44 28.90 -13.33 -4.80
CA ALA A 44 27.70 -13.17 -5.60
C ALA A 44 27.48 -11.70 -6.00
N SER A 45 27.06 -11.47 -7.24
CA SER A 45 26.83 -10.12 -7.79
C SER A 45 25.59 -9.43 -7.24
N PHE A 46 24.68 -10.20 -6.58
CA PHE A 46 23.48 -9.70 -5.93
C PHE A 46 23.37 -10.30 -4.53
N ALA A 47 23.15 -9.47 -3.52
CA ALA A 47 23.01 -9.86 -2.12
C ALA A 47 24.10 -10.86 -1.62
N PRO A 48 25.40 -10.56 -1.72
CA PRO A 48 26.47 -11.46 -1.29
C PRO A 48 26.32 -11.78 0.20
N GLY A 49 26.44 -13.06 0.56
CA GLY A 49 26.34 -13.54 1.94
C GLY A 49 24.94 -13.54 2.54
N ALA A 50 23.89 -13.11 1.80
CA ALA A 50 22.53 -13.17 2.29
C ALA A 50 22.00 -14.61 2.34
N TYR A 51 21.19 -14.90 3.34
CA TYR A 51 20.36 -16.09 3.35
C TYR A 51 19.13 -15.88 2.48
N VAL A 52 18.91 -16.79 1.53
CA VAL A 52 17.85 -16.74 0.53
C VAL A 52 17.15 -18.08 0.42
N PHE A 53 16.03 -18.11 -0.27
CA PHE A 53 15.39 -19.34 -0.73
C PHE A 53 16.04 -19.79 -2.05
N PRO A 54 16.09 -21.10 -2.36
CA PRO A 54 16.59 -21.63 -3.63
C PRO A 54 15.85 -21.02 -4.83
N GLY A 55 16.57 -20.72 -5.89
CA GLY A 55 15.95 -20.21 -7.11
C GLY A 55 16.89 -19.51 -8.07
N GLY A 56 16.46 -19.42 -9.31
CA GLY A 56 17.23 -18.84 -10.41
C GLY A 56 16.38 -18.46 -11.62
N GLY A 57 17.01 -18.33 -12.78
CA GLY A 57 16.36 -17.94 -14.02
C GLY A 57 15.38 -18.98 -14.54
N ILE A 58 14.33 -18.52 -15.22
CA ILE A 58 13.43 -19.40 -15.98
C ILE A 58 14.04 -19.62 -17.37
N ASP A 59 14.26 -20.87 -17.74
CA ASP A 59 14.82 -21.27 -19.03
C ASP A 59 13.74 -21.68 -20.04
N ALA A 60 14.05 -21.58 -21.32
CA ALA A 60 13.16 -22.07 -22.37
C ALA A 60 12.90 -23.61 -22.25
N ALA A 61 13.83 -24.34 -21.67
CA ALA A 61 13.70 -25.78 -21.39
C ALA A 61 12.60 -26.06 -20.36
N ASP A 62 12.35 -25.14 -19.40
CA ASP A 62 11.30 -25.30 -18.39
C ASP A 62 9.91 -25.28 -19.04
N ALA A 63 9.68 -24.37 -20.01
CA ALA A 63 8.44 -24.33 -20.78
C ALA A 63 8.27 -25.58 -21.71
N ALA A 64 9.37 -26.11 -22.24
CA ALA A 64 9.34 -27.29 -23.08
C ALA A 64 9.06 -28.58 -22.28
N ALA A 65 9.21 -28.56 -20.95
CA ALA A 65 9.09 -29.73 -20.08
C ALA A 65 7.65 -29.94 -19.52
N HIS A 66 6.64 -29.25 -20.01
CA HIS A 66 5.24 -29.38 -19.52
C HIS A 66 4.72 -30.83 -19.57
N ALA A 67 5.08 -31.59 -20.64
CA ALA A 67 4.65 -32.99 -20.78
C ALA A 67 5.31 -33.96 -19.79
N GLN A 68 6.38 -33.54 -19.10
CA GLN A 68 7.11 -34.29 -18.10
C GLN A 68 6.75 -33.92 -16.66
N ALA A 69 5.71 -33.09 -16.49
CA ALA A 69 5.28 -32.57 -15.19
C ALA A 69 3.82 -32.87 -14.92
N THR A 70 3.48 -33.09 -13.65
CA THR A 70 2.08 -33.08 -13.19
C THR A 70 1.54 -31.66 -13.23
N ARG A 71 0.23 -31.52 -13.46
CA ARG A 71 -0.45 -30.23 -13.55
C ARG A 71 -1.78 -30.26 -12.81
N ARG A 72 -2.08 -29.23 -12.01
CA ARG A 72 -3.42 -29.01 -11.48
C ARG A 72 -4.34 -28.50 -12.59
N PRO A 73 -5.66 -28.83 -12.58
CA PRO A 73 -6.60 -28.36 -13.60
C PRO A 73 -6.66 -26.83 -13.75
N THR A 74 -6.45 -26.11 -12.66
CA THR A 74 -6.50 -24.64 -12.58
C THR A 74 -5.15 -23.97 -12.88
N GLN A 75 -4.05 -24.72 -12.94
CA GLN A 75 -2.71 -24.19 -13.11
C GLN A 75 -2.47 -23.73 -14.55
N SER A 76 -2.14 -22.45 -14.74
CA SER A 76 -1.82 -21.88 -16.05
C SER A 76 -0.50 -22.39 -16.60
N ASP A 77 -0.26 -22.24 -17.91
CA ASP A 77 1.03 -22.60 -18.52
C ASP A 77 2.19 -21.80 -17.92
N ALA A 78 1.97 -20.52 -17.59
CA ALA A 78 2.97 -19.70 -16.93
C ALA A 78 3.33 -20.25 -15.54
N HIS A 79 2.33 -20.58 -14.72
CA HIS A 79 2.56 -21.17 -13.39
C HIS A 79 3.19 -22.56 -13.46
N LEU A 80 2.86 -23.35 -14.49
CA LEU A 80 3.50 -24.65 -14.71
C LEU A 80 4.99 -24.49 -15.05
N THR A 81 5.33 -23.58 -15.96
CA THR A 81 6.72 -23.25 -16.29
C THR A 81 7.50 -22.78 -15.05
N GLN A 82 6.91 -21.89 -14.24
CA GLN A 82 7.52 -21.39 -13.01
C GLN A 82 7.75 -22.51 -11.98
N ALA A 83 6.80 -23.43 -11.84
CA ALA A 83 6.92 -24.57 -10.94
C ALA A 83 8.02 -25.54 -11.41
N ILE A 84 8.14 -25.78 -12.72
CA ILE A 84 9.20 -26.61 -13.29
C ILE A 84 10.57 -25.97 -13.08
N ALA A 85 10.72 -24.66 -13.32
CA ALA A 85 11.94 -23.92 -13.03
C ALA A 85 12.33 -24.04 -11.55
N ALA A 86 11.37 -23.84 -10.63
CA ALA A 86 11.59 -23.97 -9.19
C ALA A 86 12.04 -25.38 -8.78
N ILE A 87 11.50 -26.43 -9.40
CA ILE A 87 11.92 -27.82 -9.17
C ILE A 87 13.35 -28.02 -9.68
N ARG A 88 13.69 -27.51 -10.86
CA ARG A 88 15.02 -27.59 -11.43
C ARG A 88 16.05 -26.92 -10.53
N GLU A 89 15.83 -25.68 -10.16
CA GLU A 89 16.71 -24.90 -9.29
C GLU A 89 16.91 -25.57 -7.91
N SER A 90 15.83 -26.10 -7.32
CA SER A 90 15.91 -26.86 -6.06
C SER A 90 16.82 -28.09 -6.18
N PHE A 91 16.78 -28.77 -7.31
CA PHE A 91 17.63 -29.92 -7.55
C PHE A 91 19.08 -29.52 -7.87
N GLU A 92 19.30 -28.54 -8.73
CA GLU A 92 20.62 -28.05 -9.13
C GLU A 92 21.38 -27.47 -7.92
N GLU A 93 20.76 -26.63 -7.11
CA GLU A 93 21.38 -25.96 -5.97
C GLU A 93 21.50 -26.87 -4.74
N LEU A 94 20.47 -27.67 -4.43
CA LEU A 94 20.36 -28.40 -3.16
C LEU A 94 20.24 -29.93 -3.27
N GLY A 95 20.13 -30.47 -4.47
CA GLY A 95 19.88 -31.89 -4.68
C GLY A 95 18.51 -32.36 -4.18
N VAL A 96 17.56 -31.44 -4.00
CA VAL A 96 16.19 -31.75 -3.58
C VAL A 96 15.30 -31.84 -4.80
N LEU A 97 14.70 -33.00 -5.03
CA LEU A 97 13.90 -33.30 -6.21
C LEU A 97 12.42 -33.47 -5.87
N LEU A 98 11.58 -32.57 -6.36
CA LEU A 98 10.13 -32.72 -6.32
C LEU A 98 9.69 -33.50 -7.58
N ALA A 99 9.74 -34.81 -7.52
CA ALA A 99 9.28 -35.70 -8.57
C ALA A 99 8.67 -36.99 -7.99
N ARG A 100 7.86 -37.68 -8.79
CA ARG A 100 7.13 -38.87 -8.37
C ARG A 100 7.26 -39.97 -9.44
N HIS A 101 7.24 -41.21 -8.99
CA HIS A 101 7.05 -42.39 -9.85
C HIS A 101 5.58 -42.46 -10.35
N ALA A 102 5.32 -43.33 -11.32
CA ALA A 102 3.99 -43.55 -11.91
C ALA A 102 2.93 -44.03 -10.87
N ASP A 103 3.38 -44.68 -9.80
CA ASP A 103 2.52 -45.12 -8.67
C ASP A 103 2.24 -44.01 -7.66
N GLY A 104 2.78 -42.80 -7.88
CA GLY A 104 2.63 -41.64 -7.01
C GLY A 104 3.64 -41.56 -5.87
N THR A 105 4.54 -42.53 -5.70
CA THR A 105 5.57 -42.46 -4.66
C THR A 105 6.62 -41.40 -4.99
N PRO A 106 7.16 -40.68 -3.98
CA PRO A 106 8.21 -39.69 -4.18
C PRO A 106 9.50 -40.31 -4.71
N ALA A 107 10.29 -39.54 -5.45
CA ALA A 107 11.63 -39.91 -5.87
C ALA A 107 12.50 -40.29 -4.65
N THR A 108 13.22 -41.39 -4.75
CA THR A 108 14.03 -41.99 -3.67
C THR A 108 15.47 -41.46 -3.66
N ALA A 109 16.22 -41.71 -2.59
CA ALA A 109 17.64 -41.39 -2.54
C ALA A 109 18.45 -42.10 -3.65
N ALA A 110 18.03 -43.30 -4.10
CA ALA A 110 18.65 -43.99 -5.21
C ALA A 110 18.39 -43.29 -6.55
N ASP A 111 17.19 -42.73 -6.74
CA ASP A 111 16.88 -41.92 -7.92
C ASP A 111 17.76 -40.66 -7.95
N LEU A 112 17.87 -39.97 -6.84
CA LEU A 112 18.68 -38.75 -6.74
C LEU A 112 20.16 -39.03 -7.04
N ALA A 113 20.72 -40.13 -6.49
CA ALA A 113 22.11 -40.53 -6.72
C ALA A 113 22.41 -40.84 -8.18
N ALA A 114 21.41 -41.21 -8.98
CA ALA A 114 21.54 -41.52 -10.39
C ALA A 114 21.37 -40.30 -11.32
N LEU A 115 21.02 -39.14 -10.79
CA LEU A 115 20.83 -37.88 -11.53
C LEU A 115 22.07 -37.00 -11.42
N LYS A 116 22.31 -36.18 -12.45
CA LYS A 116 23.39 -35.22 -12.50
C LYS A 116 22.79 -33.81 -12.43
N ARG A 117 23.34 -32.95 -11.54
CA ARG A 117 22.87 -31.58 -11.35
C ARG A 117 23.15 -30.67 -12.54
N ASP A 118 24.19 -30.96 -13.32
CA ASP A 118 24.65 -30.20 -14.47
C ASP A 118 24.06 -30.66 -15.82
N ALA A 119 23.03 -31.51 -15.79
CA ALA A 119 22.41 -32.06 -17.00
C ALA A 119 20.89 -31.82 -17.01
N PRO A 120 20.21 -31.72 -18.17
CA PRO A 120 18.79 -31.42 -18.29
C PRO A 120 17.90 -32.30 -17.43
N LEU A 121 17.34 -31.76 -16.36
CA LEU A 121 16.62 -32.50 -15.31
C LEU A 121 15.40 -33.26 -15.86
N ALA A 122 14.54 -32.61 -16.64
CA ALA A 122 13.29 -33.22 -17.13
C ALA A 122 13.54 -34.44 -17.99
N ALA A 123 14.58 -34.42 -18.85
CA ALA A 123 14.98 -35.55 -19.68
C ALA A 123 15.51 -36.70 -18.83
N GLN A 124 16.32 -36.43 -17.81
CA GLN A 124 16.84 -37.43 -16.90
C GLN A 124 15.72 -38.09 -16.08
N CYS A 125 14.76 -37.32 -15.58
CA CYS A 125 13.58 -37.81 -14.86
C CYS A 125 12.74 -38.72 -15.77
N SER A 126 12.40 -38.26 -16.96
CA SER A 126 11.62 -39.04 -17.94
C SER A 126 12.28 -40.38 -18.29
N ALA A 127 13.61 -40.41 -18.49
CA ALA A 127 14.34 -41.63 -18.76
C ALA A 127 14.32 -42.68 -17.62
N ARG A 128 13.91 -42.25 -16.42
CA ARG A 128 13.77 -43.07 -15.19
C ARG A 128 12.32 -43.33 -14.78
N GLY A 129 11.34 -42.91 -15.58
CA GLY A 129 9.94 -43.03 -15.25
C GLY A 129 9.48 -42.08 -14.11
N LEU A 130 10.26 -41.03 -13.89
CA LEU A 130 9.90 -39.97 -12.93
C LEU A 130 9.17 -38.83 -13.64
N THR A 131 8.13 -38.29 -13.00
CA THR A 131 7.39 -37.12 -13.44
C THR A 131 7.63 -36.00 -12.44
N LEU A 132 7.91 -34.77 -12.90
CA LEU A 132 8.09 -33.60 -12.05
C LEU A 132 6.78 -33.26 -11.33
N ALA A 133 6.82 -33.09 -10.03
CA ALA A 133 5.62 -32.88 -9.18
C ALA A 133 5.16 -31.40 -9.16
N ALA A 134 5.03 -30.78 -10.34
CA ALA A 134 4.68 -29.36 -10.44
C ALA A 134 3.26 -29.03 -9.96
N ALA A 135 2.38 -30.04 -9.88
CA ALA A 135 1.08 -29.89 -9.23
C ALA A 135 1.16 -29.65 -7.71
N ASP A 136 2.28 -30.01 -7.07
CA ASP A 136 2.50 -29.84 -5.63
C ASP A 136 3.22 -28.52 -5.29
N VAL A 137 3.49 -27.68 -6.30
CA VAL A 137 4.19 -26.39 -6.16
C VAL A 137 3.20 -25.25 -6.39
N PHE A 138 2.98 -24.42 -5.38
CA PHE A 138 1.95 -23.37 -5.38
C PHE A 138 2.60 -21.99 -5.41
N VAL A 139 1.90 -20.98 -5.95
CA VAL A 139 2.34 -19.58 -5.90
C VAL A 139 1.99 -18.99 -4.53
N LEU A 140 2.99 -18.54 -3.79
CA LEU A 140 2.82 -17.84 -2.51
C LEU A 140 2.75 -16.32 -2.72
N ALA A 141 3.73 -15.78 -3.44
CA ALA A 141 3.87 -14.34 -3.64
C ALA A 141 4.49 -14.03 -5.00
N HIS A 142 4.36 -12.78 -5.42
CA HIS A 142 5.00 -12.30 -6.63
C HIS A 142 5.81 -11.05 -6.32
N TRP A 143 7.11 -11.13 -6.49
CA TRP A 143 8.04 -10.03 -6.24
C TRP A 143 8.60 -9.48 -7.54
N ILE A 144 8.49 -8.17 -7.71
CA ILE A 144 9.14 -7.43 -8.78
C ILE A 144 10.21 -6.56 -8.13
N THR A 145 11.46 -6.69 -8.57
CA THR A 145 12.55 -5.91 -8.01
C THR A 145 12.30 -4.41 -8.17
N ASP A 146 12.67 -3.63 -7.17
CA ASP A 146 12.53 -2.16 -7.14
C ASP A 146 13.07 -1.51 -8.42
N ARG A 147 12.48 -0.38 -8.79
CA ARG A 147 12.82 0.33 -10.04
C ARG A 147 14.18 1.04 -10.00
N ASP A 148 14.72 1.30 -8.82
CA ASP A 148 16.03 1.94 -8.62
C ASP A 148 17.23 1.01 -8.89
N LEU A 149 17.01 -0.31 -8.85
CA LEU A 149 18.09 -1.27 -8.96
C LEU A 149 18.52 -1.53 -10.41
N PRO A 150 19.84 -1.67 -10.68
CA PRO A 150 20.38 -1.88 -12.03
C PRO A 150 20.12 -3.28 -12.58
N ARG A 151 19.82 -4.25 -11.71
CA ARG A 151 19.37 -5.60 -12.07
C ARG A 151 18.02 -5.85 -11.42
N ARG A 152 17.04 -6.16 -12.25
CA ARG A 152 15.68 -6.38 -11.79
C ARG A 152 15.18 -7.74 -12.26
N PHE A 153 14.41 -8.35 -11.38
CA PHE A 153 13.80 -9.65 -11.60
C PHE A 153 12.29 -9.57 -11.41
N ASP A 154 11.60 -10.41 -12.14
CA ASP A 154 10.17 -10.70 -12.01
C ASP A 154 10.09 -12.13 -11.47
N VAL A 155 9.77 -12.29 -10.17
CA VAL A 155 10.01 -13.52 -9.43
C VAL A 155 8.76 -13.95 -8.66
N PRO A 156 8.04 -14.97 -9.11
CA PRO A 156 7.11 -15.67 -8.24
C PRO A 156 7.90 -16.41 -7.14
N PHE A 157 7.48 -16.22 -5.90
CA PHE A 157 7.89 -17.05 -4.77
C PHE A 157 6.89 -18.21 -4.66
N LEU A 158 7.39 -19.40 -4.92
CA LEU A 158 6.62 -20.62 -4.92
C LEU A 158 6.83 -21.36 -3.59
N VAL A 159 5.90 -22.21 -3.22
CA VAL A 159 5.97 -22.97 -1.98
C VAL A 159 5.64 -24.43 -2.24
N ALA A 160 6.40 -25.32 -1.62
CA ALA A 160 6.19 -26.76 -1.66
C ALA A 160 6.56 -27.41 -0.33
N ARG A 161 5.95 -28.56 -0.04
CA ARG A 161 6.38 -29.42 1.06
C ARG A 161 7.70 -30.09 0.71
N MET A 162 8.64 -30.09 1.65
CA MET A 162 9.89 -30.86 1.51
C MET A 162 9.58 -32.34 1.35
N PRO A 163 10.11 -33.03 0.31
CA PRO A 163 9.93 -34.47 0.15
C PRO A 163 10.55 -35.24 1.32
N GLU A 164 9.85 -36.28 1.77
CA GLU A 164 10.34 -37.14 2.85
C GLU A 164 11.59 -37.93 2.42
N GLY A 165 12.50 -38.14 3.36
CA GLY A 165 13.70 -38.94 3.14
C GLY A 165 14.81 -38.28 2.31
N GLN A 166 14.63 -37.06 1.85
CA GLN A 166 15.66 -36.28 1.18
C GLN A 166 16.38 -35.32 2.14
N THR A 167 17.69 -35.17 1.94
CA THR A 167 18.52 -34.23 2.74
C THR A 167 19.11 -33.18 1.80
N PRO A 168 18.86 -31.90 2.04
CA PRO A 168 19.44 -30.81 1.25
C PRO A 168 20.98 -30.80 1.38
N VAL A 169 21.68 -30.75 0.24
CA VAL A 169 23.13 -30.62 0.16
C VAL A 169 23.44 -29.49 -0.82
N ALA A 170 24.04 -28.41 -0.35
CA ALA A 170 24.42 -27.29 -1.19
C ALA A 170 25.41 -27.70 -2.29
N ASP A 171 25.40 -26.99 -3.42
CA ASP A 171 26.32 -27.19 -4.54
C ASP A 171 27.74 -26.67 -4.23
N GLU A 172 27.89 -25.84 -3.19
CA GLU A 172 29.14 -25.20 -2.76
C GLU A 172 29.78 -24.28 -3.83
N ALA A 173 29.03 -23.94 -4.87
CA ALA A 173 29.41 -22.98 -5.90
C ALA A 173 28.63 -21.68 -5.78
N GLU A 174 27.32 -21.76 -5.77
CA GLU A 174 26.41 -20.61 -5.64
C GLU A 174 25.77 -20.53 -4.26
N GLN A 175 25.45 -21.69 -3.67
CA GLN A 175 24.76 -21.82 -2.39
C GLN A 175 25.64 -22.54 -1.35
N PHE A 176 25.51 -22.11 -0.12
CA PHE A 176 26.27 -22.60 1.03
C PHE A 176 25.36 -22.74 2.25
N GLU A 177 25.76 -23.57 3.20
CA GLU A 177 25.16 -23.64 4.55
C GLU A 177 23.63 -23.78 4.53
N PRO A 178 23.06 -24.85 3.97
CA PRO A 178 21.61 -25.06 4.02
C PRO A 178 21.16 -25.16 5.49
N VAL A 179 20.14 -24.36 5.84
CA VAL A 179 19.63 -24.28 7.21
C VAL A 179 18.11 -24.36 7.21
N TRP A 180 17.56 -25.20 8.09
CA TRP A 180 16.16 -25.17 8.45
C TRP A 180 15.94 -24.16 9.58
N VAL A 181 15.04 -23.23 9.38
CA VAL A 181 14.80 -22.16 10.35
C VAL A 181 13.31 -21.83 10.39
N ARG A 182 12.79 -21.60 11.60
CA ARG A 182 11.43 -21.03 11.74
C ARG A 182 11.45 -19.58 11.28
N PRO A 183 10.39 -19.09 10.60
CA PRO A 183 10.32 -17.69 10.17
C PRO A 183 10.61 -16.67 11.27
N ALA A 184 10.04 -16.86 12.46
CA ALA A 184 10.25 -15.96 13.60
C ALA A 184 11.72 -15.96 14.09
N ASP A 185 12.40 -17.13 14.09
CA ASP A 185 13.81 -17.24 14.51
C ASP A 185 14.74 -16.58 13.47
N ALA A 186 14.47 -16.74 12.18
CA ALA A 186 15.22 -16.08 11.12
C ALA A 186 15.14 -14.54 11.26
N LEU A 187 13.94 -14.01 11.51
CA LEU A 187 13.72 -12.57 11.74
C LEU A 187 14.43 -12.07 13.00
N ALA A 188 14.36 -12.82 14.11
CA ALA A 188 15.05 -12.47 15.36
C ALA A 188 16.57 -12.46 15.18
N ARG A 189 17.15 -13.48 14.54
CA ARG A 189 18.58 -13.56 14.22
C ARG A 189 19.01 -12.44 13.26
N HIS A 190 18.15 -12.06 12.31
CA HIS A 190 18.39 -10.91 11.44
C HIS A 190 18.48 -9.62 12.23
N ALA A 191 17.52 -9.37 13.13
CA ALA A 191 17.53 -8.19 13.99
C ALA A 191 18.76 -8.11 14.91
N ALA A 192 19.30 -9.29 15.31
CA ALA A 192 20.56 -9.38 16.07
C ALA A 192 21.83 -9.23 15.20
N GLY A 193 21.70 -9.13 13.87
CA GLY A 193 22.84 -9.04 12.94
C GLY A 193 23.55 -10.36 12.65
N GLU A 194 22.97 -11.50 13.05
CA GLU A 194 23.56 -12.86 12.92
C GLU A 194 23.09 -13.60 11.66
N PHE A 195 22.06 -13.10 10.99
CA PHE A 195 21.41 -13.76 9.86
C PHE A 195 21.01 -12.72 8.82
N PHE A 196 21.91 -12.43 7.88
CA PHE A 196 21.63 -11.39 6.89
C PHE A 196 20.61 -11.88 5.88
N ILE A 197 19.47 -11.18 5.78
CA ILE A 197 18.39 -11.39 4.80
C ILE A 197 17.96 -10.06 4.20
N ILE A 198 17.45 -10.10 2.97
CA ILE A 198 17.04 -8.92 2.19
C ILE A 198 15.53 -8.67 2.31
N PHE A 199 15.09 -7.49 1.92
CA PHE A 199 13.71 -7.00 2.09
C PHE A 199 12.62 -7.98 1.63
N PRO A 200 12.64 -8.57 0.40
CA PRO A 200 11.62 -9.54 -0.01
C PRO A 200 11.57 -10.78 0.90
N THR A 201 12.73 -11.27 1.34
CA THR A 201 12.84 -12.40 2.26
C THR A 201 12.25 -12.07 3.63
N ILE A 202 12.59 -10.89 4.20
CA ILE A 202 12.03 -10.40 5.48
C ILE A 202 10.50 -10.39 5.39
N ARG A 203 9.94 -9.72 4.40
CA ARG A 203 8.48 -9.57 4.24
C ARG A 203 7.77 -10.90 4.00
N THR A 204 8.42 -11.82 3.32
CA THR A 204 7.89 -13.18 3.12
C THR A 204 7.88 -13.96 4.43
N LEU A 205 8.95 -13.92 5.22
CA LEU A 205 9.02 -14.58 6.52
C LEU A 205 8.01 -13.98 7.52
N GLU A 206 7.82 -12.66 7.55
CA GLU A 206 6.81 -11.97 8.37
C GLU A 206 5.38 -12.47 8.10
N ARG A 207 5.08 -12.86 6.86
CA ARG A 207 3.77 -13.42 6.50
C ARG A 207 3.69 -14.92 6.76
N LEU A 208 4.77 -15.64 6.46
CA LEU A 208 4.84 -17.09 6.65
C LEU A 208 4.70 -17.49 8.13
N GLN A 209 5.23 -16.69 9.08
CA GLN A 209 5.11 -16.97 10.52
C GLN A 209 3.66 -16.98 11.05
N LYS A 210 2.69 -16.49 10.28
CA LYS A 210 1.27 -16.51 10.66
C LYS A 210 0.62 -17.88 10.47
N HIS A 211 1.30 -18.82 9.84
CA HIS A 211 0.82 -20.17 9.59
C HIS A 211 1.41 -21.16 10.57
N ALA A 212 0.55 -21.98 11.16
CA ALA A 212 0.96 -22.98 12.16
C ALA A 212 1.52 -24.26 11.52
N THR A 213 1.07 -24.63 10.31
CA THR A 213 1.42 -25.87 9.60
C THR A 213 1.69 -25.61 8.13
N VAL A 214 2.44 -26.52 7.49
CA VAL A 214 2.67 -26.49 6.04
C VAL A 214 1.34 -26.57 5.29
N ASP A 215 0.42 -27.45 5.74
CA ASP A 215 -0.92 -27.56 5.11
C ASP A 215 -1.69 -26.26 5.13
N SER A 216 -1.58 -25.47 6.19
CA SER A 216 -2.25 -24.15 6.26
C SER A 216 -1.65 -23.16 5.24
N VAL A 217 -0.35 -23.24 4.96
CA VAL A 217 0.30 -22.44 3.91
C VAL A 217 -0.19 -22.87 2.53
N LEU A 218 -0.14 -24.16 2.24
CA LEU A 218 -0.55 -24.70 0.94
C LEU A 218 -2.03 -24.46 0.64
N ALA A 219 -2.89 -24.61 1.67
CA ALA A 219 -4.32 -24.28 1.55
C ALA A 219 -4.57 -22.82 1.21
N ALA A 220 -3.81 -21.91 1.83
CA ALA A 220 -3.91 -20.47 1.51
C ALA A 220 -3.49 -20.17 0.06
N CYS A 221 -2.56 -20.94 -0.50
CA CYS A 221 -2.05 -20.78 -1.88
C CYS A 221 -2.88 -21.53 -2.95
N ALA A 222 -3.91 -22.29 -2.56
CA ALA A 222 -4.69 -23.14 -3.47
C ALA A 222 -5.53 -22.38 -4.51
N CYS A 223 -5.69 -21.07 -4.36
CA CYS A 223 -6.45 -20.20 -5.28
C CYS A 223 -5.73 -19.87 -6.59
N GLU A 224 -4.52 -20.37 -6.83
CA GLU A 224 -3.66 -20.11 -8.01
C GLU A 224 -3.35 -18.62 -8.25
N GLN A 225 -3.48 -17.81 -7.22
CA GLN A 225 -3.12 -16.40 -7.24
C GLN A 225 -2.10 -16.12 -6.13
N PRO A 226 -1.13 -15.25 -6.38
CA PRO A 226 -0.22 -14.85 -5.32
C PRO A 226 -1.00 -14.17 -4.19
N LEU A 227 -0.69 -14.52 -2.93
CA LEU A 227 -1.31 -13.86 -1.77
C LEU A 227 -0.98 -12.36 -1.72
N TRP A 228 0.09 -11.95 -2.36
CA TRP A 228 0.43 -10.54 -2.64
C TRP A 228 1.38 -10.45 -3.84
N THR A 229 1.29 -9.32 -4.53
CA THR A 229 2.28 -8.89 -5.52
C THR A 229 2.89 -7.59 -5.01
N SER A 230 4.20 -7.42 -5.13
CA SER A 230 4.88 -6.19 -4.73
C SER A 230 6.04 -5.83 -5.65
N CYS A 231 6.07 -4.54 -6.03
CA CYS A 231 7.23 -3.83 -6.53
C CYS A 231 7.53 -2.71 -5.54
N PRO A 232 8.36 -2.96 -4.52
CA PRO A 232 8.60 -2.01 -3.44
C PRO A 232 9.11 -0.66 -3.95
N ARG A 233 8.99 0.36 -3.09
CA ARG A 233 9.56 1.67 -3.33
C ARG A 233 10.39 2.10 -2.15
N ALA A 234 11.47 2.82 -2.40
CA ALA A 234 12.35 3.32 -1.37
C ALA A 234 12.35 4.84 -1.30
N GLY A 235 12.54 5.36 -0.10
CA GLY A 235 12.77 6.76 0.22
C GLY A 235 13.77 6.89 1.34
N LEU A 236 14.00 8.12 1.79
CA LEU A 236 14.92 8.43 2.88
C LEU A 236 14.12 8.71 4.15
N LEU A 237 14.32 7.93 5.21
CA LEU A 237 13.80 8.17 6.55
C LEU A 237 14.97 8.37 7.51
N ALA A 238 15.03 9.51 8.19
CA ALA A 238 16.17 9.93 9.01
C ALA A 238 17.51 9.82 8.24
N GLY A 239 17.51 10.18 6.95
CA GLY A 239 18.66 10.13 6.06
C GLY A 239 19.10 8.72 5.64
N LYS A 240 18.37 7.68 6.01
CA LYS A 240 18.65 6.28 5.64
C LYS A 240 17.58 5.77 4.67
N GLU A 241 18.02 4.87 3.78
CA GLU A 241 17.11 4.19 2.87
C GLU A 241 16.11 3.32 3.63
N ALA A 242 14.83 3.48 3.31
CA ALA A 242 13.73 2.67 3.82
C ALA A 242 12.81 2.26 2.68
N ARG A 243 12.44 0.96 2.62
CA ARG A 243 11.59 0.40 1.57
C ARG A 243 10.19 0.08 2.09
N TYR A 244 9.23 0.24 1.21
CA TYR A 244 7.81 0.11 1.54
C TYR A 244 7.07 -0.69 0.47
N MET A 245 6.11 -1.50 0.93
CA MET A 245 5.16 -2.22 0.09
C MET A 245 3.92 -1.34 -0.19
N GLU A 246 3.13 -1.73 -1.19
CA GLU A 246 1.99 -0.98 -1.70
C GLU A 246 0.96 -0.56 -0.64
N HIS A 247 0.79 -1.36 0.42
CA HIS A 247 -0.15 -1.09 1.50
C HIS A 247 0.42 -0.24 2.65
N GLU A 248 1.72 0.11 2.61
CA GLU A 248 2.37 0.90 3.65
C GLU A 248 2.27 2.39 3.35
N MET A 249 2.05 3.19 4.37
CA MET A 249 1.69 4.61 4.26
C MET A 249 2.56 5.46 3.31
N PRO A 250 3.90 5.35 3.32
CA PRO A 250 4.75 6.18 2.44
C PRO A 250 4.74 5.79 0.96
N TYR A 251 4.25 4.58 0.61
CA TYR A 251 4.37 4.05 -0.75
C TYR A 251 3.74 4.96 -1.81
N GLY A 252 2.53 5.47 -1.56
CA GLY A 252 1.83 6.34 -2.51
C GLY A 252 2.56 7.65 -2.76
N GLU A 253 3.15 8.25 -1.73
CA GLU A 253 3.95 9.46 -1.85
C GLU A 253 5.23 9.22 -2.66
N LEU A 254 5.93 8.12 -2.40
CA LEU A 254 7.09 7.71 -3.19
C LEU A 254 6.71 7.41 -4.66
N HIS A 255 5.51 6.89 -4.89
CA HIS A 255 5.01 6.66 -6.24
C HIS A 255 4.71 7.95 -7.00
N LEU A 256 4.19 8.96 -6.31
CA LEU A 256 3.94 10.29 -6.88
C LEU A 256 5.25 11.03 -7.20
N VAL A 257 6.15 11.10 -6.22
CA VAL A 257 7.34 11.96 -6.28
C VAL A 257 8.46 11.35 -7.13
N SER A 258 8.63 10.04 -7.08
CA SER A 258 9.68 9.29 -7.79
C SER A 258 9.08 8.06 -8.50
N PRO A 259 8.29 8.25 -9.58
CA PRO A 259 7.62 7.14 -10.26
C PRO A 259 8.59 6.13 -10.88
N ASP A 260 9.81 6.54 -11.19
CA ASP A 260 10.90 5.71 -11.71
C ASP A 260 11.74 5.03 -10.61
N GLY A 261 11.42 5.27 -9.32
CA GLY A 261 12.06 4.64 -8.17
C GLY A 261 13.30 5.35 -7.64
N GLN A 262 13.65 6.55 -8.11
CA GLN A 262 14.81 7.29 -7.55
C GLN A 262 14.67 7.51 -6.04
N ILE A 263 15.72 7.20 -5.27
CA ILE A 263 15.74 7.33 -3.80
C ILE A 263 16.24 8.73 -3.43
N VAL A 264 15.40 9.73 -3.61
CA VAL A 264 15.73 11.15 -3.39
C VAL A 264 14.76 11.86 -2.45
N HIS A 265 13.59 11.28 -2.18
CA HIS A 265 12.54 11.88 -1.36
C HIS A 265 12.73 11.55 0.12
N ALA A 266 12.72 12.60 0.97
CA ALA A 266 12.75 12.47 2.42
C ALA A 266 11.31 12.31 2.96
N LEU A 267 11.12 11.27 3.76
CA LEU A 267 9.83 10.90 4.36
C LEU A 267 9.62 11.50 5.76
N ASP A 268 10.63 12.16 6.29
CA ASP A 268 10.55 12.79 7.60
C ASP A 268 9.53 13.93 7.59
N TRP A 269 8.64 13.96 8.59
CA TRP A 269 7.65 15.02 8.71
C TRP A 269 8.30 16.38 8.94
N GLN A 270 7.87 17.37 8.18
CA GLN A 270 8.44 18.71 8.15
C GLN A 270 7.37 19.75 8.51
N CYS A 271 7.61 20.48 9.59
CA CYS A 271 6.79 21.67 9.95
C CYS A 271 7.50 22.98 9.59
N GLU A 272 8.82 22.95 9.32
CA GLU A 272 9.63 24.16 9.15
C GLU A 272 9.67 24.66 7.69
N ARG A 273 9.53 23.77 6.73
CA ARG A 273 9.60 24.08 5.30
C ARG A 273 8.61 23.23 4.50
N PRO A 274 8.12 23.73 3.37
CA PRO A 274 7.25 22.95 2.51
C PRO A 274 8.01 21.76 1.90
N VAL A 275 7.31 20.64 1.76
CA VAL A 275 7.75 19.43 1.05
C VAL A 275 7.16 19.50 -0.35
N PRO A 276 7.98 19.61 -1.41
CA PRO A 276 7.49 19.56 -2.78
C PRO A 276 7.05 18.12 -3.08
N LEU A 277 5.84 17.97 -3.62
CA LEU A 277 5.30 16.71 -4.13
C LEU A 277 5.36 16.67 -5.67
N LEU A 278 5.05 17.80 -6.28
CA LEU A 278 5.26 18.13 -7.70
C LEU A 278 5.78 19.56 -7.77
N LYS A 279 6.21 20.03 -8.95
CA LYS A 279 6.65 21.43 -9.12
C LYS A 279 5.52 22.43 -8.80
N ASN A 280 4.29 22.03 -9.07
CA ASN A 280 3.08 22.83 -8.83
C ASN A 280 2.29 22.41 -7.58
N VAL A 281 2.78 21.47 -6.77
CA VAL A 281 2.11 21.04 -5.53
C VAL A 281 3.13 20.90 -4.41
N GLN A 282 2.90 21.63 -3.32
CA GLN A 282 3.71 21.58 -2.11
C GLN A 282 2.82 21.28 -0.90
N ARG A 283 3.36 20.54 0.06
CA ARG A 283 2.73 20.25 1.35
C ARG A 283 3.51 20.92 2.49
N LEU A 284 2.83 21.59 3.38
CA LEU A 284 3.37 22.06 4.66
C LEU A 284 2.50 21.49 5.78
N THR A 285 3.10 20.70 6.67
CA THR A 285 2.37 20.08 7.79
C THR A 285 2.39 21.01 8.99
N ALA A 286 1.21 21.30 9.56
CA ALA A 286 1.09 22.13 10.75
C ALA A 286 1.65 21.42 12.00
N PRO A 287 2.23 22.15 12.99
CA PRO A 287 2.82 21.56 14.18
C PRO A 287 1.76 21.21 15.25
N ASN A 288 0.71 20.49 14.86
CA ASN A 288 -0.40 20.05 15.71
C ASN A 288 -0.52 18.51 15.76
N PRO A 289 0.59 17.74 16.00
CA PRO A 289 0.51 16.29 16.05
C PRO A 289 -0.39 15.81 17.19
N GLY A 290 -1.18 14.79 16.92
CA GLY A 290 -2.11 14.26 17.90
C GLY A 290 -2.81 12.99 17.47
N PHE A 291 -3.65 12.46 18.37
CA PHE A 291 -4.39 11.23 18.09
C PHE A 291 -5.33 11.38 16.87
N MET A 292 -5.94 12.56 16.68
CA MET A 292 -6.85 12.84 15.57
C MET A 292 -6.13 13.33 14.31
N THR A 293 -5.01 14.01 14.48
CA THR A 293 -4.28 14.70 13.41
C THR A 293 -3.02 13.94 12.95
N GLY A 294 -2.70 12.82 13.60
CA GLY A 294 -1.49 12.04 13.29
C GLY A 294 -0.23 12.92 13.41
N PRO A 295 0.56 13.08 12.33
CA PRO A 295 1.76 13.93 12.33
C PRO A 295 1.46 15.44 12.34
N GLY A 296 0.23 15.83 12.09
CA GLY A 296 -0.28 17.18 11.94
C GLY A 296 -1.17 17.34 10.72
N THR A 297 -1.78 18.51 10.56
CA THR A 297 -2.64 18.82 9.43
C THR A 297 -1.82 19.29 8.22
N ASN A 298 -2.05 18.68 7.07
CA ASN A 298 -1.41 19.03 5.81
C ASN A 298 -2.12 20.23 5.17
N SER A 299 -1.43 21.36 5.07
CA SER A 299 -1.80 22.46 4.18
C SER A 299 -1.14 22.26 2.82
N TYR A 300 -1.87 22.52 1.75
CA TYR A 300 -1.32 22.40 0.40
C TYR A 300 -1.27 23.74 -0.32
N LEU A 301 -0.21 23.94 -1.12
CA LEU A 301 -0.10 25.02 -2.10
C LEU A 301 -0.15 24.42 -3.49
N VAL A 302 -1.13 24.83 -4.30
CA VAL A 302 -1.29 24.44 -5.70
C VAL A 302 -1.04 25.64 -6.59
N GLY A 303 -0.13 25.54 -7.52
CA GLY A 303 0.28 26.61 -8.41
C GLY A 303 1.80 26.73 -8.51
N ASP A 304 2.26 27.78 -9.19
CA ASP A 304 3.67 28.13 -9.31
C ASP A 304 3.89 29.65 -9.31
N PRO A 305 5.14 30.17 -9.31
CA PRO A 305 5.39 31.63 -9.30
C PRO A 305 4.81 32.41 -10.48
N ARG A 306 4.40 31.76 -11.56
CA ARG A 306 3.81 32.41 -12.75
C ARG A 306 2.30 32.50 -12.69
N THR A 307 1.66 31.57 -11.96
CA THR A 307 0.20 31.49 -11.83
C THR A 307 -0.28 32.08 -10.49
N GLY A 308 0.61 32.24 -9.52
CA GLY A 308 0.25 32.36 -8.12
C GLY A 308 -0.25 31.03 -7.55
N TYR A 309 -0.77 31.04 -6.32
CA TYR A 309 -1.10 29.83 -5.59
C TYR A 309 -2.53 29.83 -5.04
N ILE A 310 -3.15 28.65 -5.02
CA ILE A 310 -4.29 28.37 -4.17
C ILE A 310 -3.75 27.64 -2.91
N ALA A 311 -4.08 28.17 -1.73
CA ALA A 311 -3.80 27.51 -0.46
C ALA A 311 -5.02 26.69 -0.03
N ILE A 312 -4.82 25.40 0.25
CA ILE A 312 -5.86 24.49 0.71
C ILE A 312 -5.60 24.15 2.17
N ASP A 313 -6.62 24.27 3.01
CA ASP A 313 -6.59 24.04 4.46
C ASP A 313 -5.39 24.72 5.14
N PRO A 314 -5.46 26.02 5.40
CA PRO A 314 -4.36 26.76 6.04
C PRO A 314 -4.07 26.32 7.49
N GLY A 315 -4.81 25.35 8.01
CA GLY A 315 -4.57 24.69 9.28
C GLY A 315 -5.12 25.46 10.49
N PRO A 316 -4.64 25.12 11.68
CA PRO A 316 -4.99 25.85 12.90
C PRO A 316 -4.47 27.29 12.86
N ALA A 317 -4.96 28.16 13.75
CA ALA A 317 -4.50 29.55 13.86
C ALA A 317 -3.09 29.64 14.50
N ASP A 318 -2.13 28.88 13.96
CA ASP A 318 -0.72 28.94 14.35
C ASP A 318 0.03 29.97 13.51
N ALA A 319 0.51 31.04 14.15
CA ALA A 319 1.11 32.17 13.46
C ALA A 319 2.38 31.77 12.68
N ALA A 320 3.19 30.85 13.20
CA ALA A 320 4.43 30.42 12.55
C ALA A 320 4.14 29.54 11.33
N HIS A 321 3.17 28.64 11.41
CA HIS A 321 2.73 27.83 10.28
C HIS A 321 2.15 28.70 9.15
N ILE A 322 1.28 29.65 9.51
CA ILE A 322 0.64 30.57 8.56
C ILE A 322 1.68 31.46 7.86
N GLU A 323 2.66 31.97 8.60
CA GLU A 323 3.74 32.77 8.01
C GLU A 323 4.62 31.94 7.05
N ARG A 324 4.93 30.68 7.42
CA ARG A 324 5.67 29.76 6.53
C ARG A 324 4.89 29.46 5.26
N LEU A 325 3.59 29.22 5.36
CA LEU A 325 2.71 28.98 4.21
C LEU A 325 2.69 30.20 3.27
N TRP A 326 2.54 31.41 3.83
CA TRP A 326 2.59 32.66 3.07
C TRP A 326 3.95 32.85 2.37
N ARG A 327 5.06 32.61 3.08
CA ARG A 327 6.42 32.70 2.49
C ARG A 327 6.65 31.64 1.40
N ALA A 328 6.17 30.43 1.59
CA ALA A 328 6.29 29.36 0.60
C ALA A 328 5.59 29.70 -0.73
N ALA A 329 4.48 30.44 -0.65
CA ALA A 329 3.79 30.97 -1.82
C ALA A 329 4.42 32.26 -2.38
N GLY A 330 5.54 32.74 -1.83
CA GLY A 330 6.13 34.04 -2.20
C GLY A 330 5.17 35.24 -1.94
N GLY A 331 4.18 35.08 -1.09
CA GLY A 331 3.13 36.06 -0.82
C GLY A 331 2.03 36.15 -1.88
N ASP A 332 2.12 35.42 -2.98
CA ASP A 332 1.17 35.45 -4.11
C ASP A 332 0.11 34.34 -3.99
N ILE A 333 -0.74 34.44 -2.99
CA ILE A 333 -1.91 33.58 -2.82
C ILE A 333 -3.12 34.23 -3.49
N ARG A 334 -3.77 33.51 -4.39
CA ARG A 334 -4.91 33.97 -5.21
C ARG A 334 -6.25 33.56 -4.61
N ALA A 335 -6.29 32.46 -3.88
CA ALA A 335 -7.46 32.00 -3.14
C ALA A 335 -7.02 31.13 -1.95
N ILE A 336 -7.82 31.11 -0.89
CA ILE A 336 -7.67 30.23 0.26
C ILE A 336 -8.91 29.35 0.31
N VAL A 337 -8.75 28.03 0.21
CA VAL A 337 -9.85 27.07 0.22
C VAL A 337 -9.80 26.27 1.52
N CYS A 338 -10.93 26.22 2.25
CA CYS A 338 -11.09 25.32 3.38
C CYS A 338 -11.99 24.15 2.96
N THR A 339 -11.50 22.92 3.16
CA THR A 339 -12.26 21.70 2.82
C THR A 339 -13.48 21.54 3.70
N HIS A 340 -13.34 21.90 4.98
CA HIS A 340 -14.43 21.90 5.97
C HIS A 340 -14.09 22.79 7.18
N SER A 341 -14.99 22.85 8.12
CA SER A 341 -14.96 23.83 9.22
C SER A 341 -14.19 23.42 10.47
N HIS A 342 -13.60 22.23 10.55
CA HIS A 342 -12.94 21.76 11.78
C HIS A 342 -11.76 22.63 12.20
N PRO A 343 -11.43 22.63 13.54
CA PRO A 343 -10.49 23.59 14.13
C PRO A 343 -9.05 23.48 13.65
N ASP A 344 -8.68 22.41 13.03
CA ASP A 344 -7.35 22.17 12.49
C ASP A 344 -7.24 22.44 10.98
N HIS A 345 -8.33 22.86 10.31
CA HIS A 345 -8.37 23.18 8.87
C HIS A 345 -8.63 24.64 8.56
N SER A 346 -9.69 25.22 9.11
CA SER A 346 -10.20 26.52 8.69
C SER A 346 -9.71 27.74 9.48
N PRO A 347 -9.30 27.66 10.77
CA PRO A 347 -8.99 28.86 11.56
C PRO A 347 -7.81 29.68 11.04
N GLY A 348 -6.85 29.04 10.35
CA GLY A 348 -5.72 29.73 9.72
C GLY A 348 -6.09 30.62 8.52
N ALA A 349 -7.32 30.51 7.98
CA ALA A 349 -7.70 31.20 6.75
C ALA A 349 -7.70 32.74 6.89
N ARG A 350 -8.32 33.28 7.93
CA ARG A 350 -8.37 34.74 8.15
C ARG A 350 -6.98 35.33 8.45
N PRO A 351 -6.17 34.76 9.35
CA PRO A 351 -4.78 35.20 9.53
C PRO A 351 -3.94 35.13 8.25
N LEU A 352 -4.08 34.08 7.44
CA LEU A 352 -3.36 33.97 6.16
C LEU A 352 -3.80 35.07 5.17
N GLN A 353 -5.11 35.30 5.04
CA GLN A 353 -5.65 36.36 4.21
C GLN A 353 -5.10 37.75 4.64
N ALA A 354 -4.95 37.97 5.95
CA ALA A 354 -4.46 39.24 6.49
C ALA A 354 -2.99 39.52 6.12
N LEU A 355 -2.16 38.48 5.93
CA LEU A 355 -0.77 38.62 5.48
C LEU A 355 -0.68 38.94 3.99
N CYS A 356 -1.66 38.55 3.18
CA CYS A 356 -1.65 38.75 1.75
C CYS A 356 -2.06 40.17 1.36
N ALA A 357 -1.22 40.89 0.62
CA ALA A 357 -1.51 42.26 0.16
C ALA A 357 -2.80 42.34 -0.66
N GLY A 358 -3.07 41.34 -1.49
CA GLY A 358 -4.27 41.26 -2.35
C GLY A 358 -5.53 40.78 -1.66
N LYS A 359 -5.45 40.38 -0.39
CA LYS A 359 -6.58 39.81 0.39
C LYS A 359 -7.38 38.78 -0.41
N PRO A 360 -6.78 37.66 -0.80
CA PRO A 360 -7.42 36.64 -1.61
C PRO A 360 -8.72 36.15 -0.94
N PRO A 361 -9.77 35.81 -1.69
CA PRO A 361 -11.01 35.33 -1.12
C PRO A 361 -10.82 34.01 -0.36
N ILE A 362 -11.47 33.88 0.78
CA ILE A 362 -11.61 32.63 1.51
C ILE A 362 -12.84 31.91 0.94
N LEU A 363 -12.63 30.72 0.45
CA LEU A 363 -13.59 29.88 -0.25
C LEU A 363 -13.87 28.59 0.55
N GLY A 364 -15.05 28.04 0.41
CA GLY A 364 -15.48 26.81 1.07
C GLY A 364 -16.99 26.76 1.21
N LEU A 365 -17.50 25.92 2.08
CA LEU A 365 -18.91 25.89 2.47
C LEU A 365 -19.05 26.36 3.92
N PRO A 366 -20.04 27.18 4.25
CA PRO A 366 -20.26 27.61 5.62
C PRO A 366 -20.63 26.42 6.51
N SER A 367 -20.22 26.46 7.77
CA SER A 367 -20.66 25.46 8.74
C SER A 367 -22.18 25.49 8.92
N LEU A 368 -22.79 24.31 9.06
CA LEU A 368 -24.20 24.15 9.30
C LEU A 368 -24.51 24.25 10.81
N PRO A 369 -25.78 24.39 11.21
CA PRO A 369 -26.17 24.42 12.62
C PRO A 369 -25.81 23.14 13.40
N THR A 370 -25.56 22.05 12.70
CA THR A 370 -25.09 20.76 13.25
C THR A 370 -23.62 20.79 13.67
N ALA A 371 -22.84 21.75 13.15
CA ALA A 371 -21.42 21.85 13.45
C ALA A 371 -21.17 22.15 14.93
N ARG A 372 -20.09 21.65 15.48
CA ARG A 372 -19.67 21.93 16.85
C ARG A 372 -19.35 23.42 17.03
N ALA A 373 -19.54 23.92 18.24
CA ALA A 373 -19.32 25.34 18.55
C ALA A 373 -17.92 25.86 18.19
N ASN A 374 -16.88 24.99 18.26
CA ASN A 374 -15.51 25.34 17.89
C ASN A 374 -15.19 25.09 16.39
N SER A 375 -16.18 24.69 15.60
CA SER A 375 -16.09 24.46 14.16
C SER A 375 -16.89 25.46 13.34
N SER A 376 -17.02 26.71 13.85
CA SER A 376 -17.72 27.78 13.14
C SER A 376 -16.83 28.34 12.02
N PHE A 377 -17.33 28.29 10.79
CA PHE A 377 -16.65 28.81 9.60
C PHE A 377 -17.63 29.53 8.66
N THR A 378 -17.21 30.71 8.21
CA THR A 378 -17.95 31.49 7.21
C THR A 378 -16.94 31.93 6.12
N PRO A 379 -17.02 31.38 4.90
CA PRO A 379 -16.18 31.83 3.79
C PRO A 379 -16.60 33.22 3.28
N ASP A 380 -15.72 33.90 2.55
CA ASP A 380 -16.07 35.12 1.80
C ASP A 380 -17.01 34.80 0.64
N ARG A 381 -16.88 33.62 0.07
CA ARG A 381 -17.72 33.09 -1.00
C ARG A 381 -17.89 31.58 -0.85
N SER A 382 -19.13 31.13 -0.89
CA SER A 382 -19.46 29.70 -0.94
C SER A 382 -19.14 29.12 -2.31
N LEU A 383 -18.54 27.93 -2.30
CA LEU A 383 -18.26 27.16 -3.50
C LEU A 383 -19.50 26.35 -3.93
N GLN A 384 -19.60 26.11 -5.24
CA GLN A 384 -20.63 25.23 -5.80
C GLN A 384 -20.04 23.85 -6.14
N ASN A 385 -20.86 22.81 -6.02
CA ASN A 385 -20.44 21.48 -6.48
C ASN A 385 -20.14 21.52 -7.99
N LYS A 386 -19.04 20.88 -8.40
CA LYS A 386 -18.51 20.87 -9.77
C LYS A 386 -17.97 22.24 -10.26
N GLU A 387 -17.89 23.26 -9.42
CA GLU A 387 -17.22 24.50 -9.75
C GLU A 387 -15.75 24.26 -10.06
N LEU A 388 -15.19 25.03 -11.03
CA LEU A 388 -13.79 24.97 -11.40
C LEU A 388 -13.06 26.22 -10.89
N LEU A 389 -12.08 26.03 -10.03
CA LEU A 389 -11.16 27.07 -9.60
C LEU A 389 -9.90 26.97 -10.45
N ALA A 390 -9.63 27.96 -11.29
CA ALA A 390 -8.50 27.93 -12.20
C ALA A 390 -7.47 29.02 -11.89
N LEU A 391 -6.20 28.63 -11.93
CA LEU A 391 -5.06 29.53 -12.02
C LEU A 391 -4.52 29.45 -13.45
N ALA A 392 -4.20 30.58 -14.05
CA ALA A 392 -3.58 30.65 -15.37
C ALA A 392 -2.36 31.57 -15.34
N GLY A 393 -1.36 31.23 -16.13
CA GLY A 393 -0.12 31.97 -16.27
C GLY A 393 0.53 31.70 -17.62
N GLN A 394 1.52 32.51 -17.98
CA GLN A 394 2.26 32.37 -19.22
C GLN A 394 3.62 31.71 -18.99
N ALA A 395 3.97 30.76 -19.84
CA ALA A 395 5.28 30.14 -19.90
C ALA A 395 5.88 30.29 -21.30
N PRO A 396 7.18 30.09 -21.50
CA PRO A 396 7.80 30.13 -22.83
C PRO A 396 7.14 29.16 -23.82
N ASP A 397 6.62 28.03 -23.30
CA ASP A 397 6.06 26.94 -24.11
C ASP A 397 4.52 27.03 -24.25
N GLY A 398 3.88 28.12 -23.78
CA GLY A 398 2.44 28.34 -23.85
C GLY A 398 1.79 28.69 -22.50
N GLU A 399 0.46 28.62 -22.48
CA GLU A 399 -0.31 28.87 -21.25
C GLU A 399 -0.16 27.71 -20.25
N ILE A 400 0.01 28.04 -18.97
CA ILE A 400 -0.03 27.08 -17.87
C ILE A 400 -1.35 27.26 -17.14
N THR A 401 -2.02 26.15 -16.89
CA THR A 401 -3.25 26.11 -16.08
C THR A 401 -3.14 25.10 -14.95
N HIS A 402 -3.82 25.43 -13.85
CA HIS A 402 -4.06 24.52 -12.72
C HIS A 402 -5.54 24.62 -12.37
N SER A 403 -6.29 23.58 -12.65
CA SER A 403 -7.76 23.55 -12.52
C SER A 403 -8.18 22.63 -11.39
N LEU A 404 -8.69 23.21 -10.33
CA LEU A 404 -9.21 22.48 -9.16
C LEU A 404 -10.74 22.38 -9.26
N ARG A 405 -11.26 21.19 -9.49
CA ARG A 405 -12.68 20.89 -9.48
C ARG A 405 -13.16 20.66 -8.06
N VAL A 406 -14.21 21.38 -7.67
CA VAL A 406 -14.88 21.23 -6.37
C VAL A 406 -15.82 20.05 -6.40
N ILE A 407 -15.71 19.16 -5.41
CA ILE A 407 -16.60 18.00 -5.24
C ILE A 407 -17.17 18.10 -3.83
N HIS A 408 -18.49 18.29 -3.71
CA HIS A 408 -19.16 18.28 -2.41
C HIS A 408 -19.23 16.86 -1.87
N THR A 409 -18.66 16.62 -0.69
CA THR A 409 -18.49 15.30 -0.09
C THR A 409 -18.90 15.33 1.40
N PRO A 410 -20.19 15.53 1.69
CA PRO A 410 -20.66 15.49 3.08
C PRO A 410 -20.47 14.10 3.68
N GLY A 411 -20.39 14.03 5.00
CA GLY A 411 -20.33 12.78 5.73
C GLY A 411 -19.37 12.81 6.91
N HIS A 412 -18.13 13.26 6.75
CA HIS A 412 -17.24 13.57 7.88
C HIS A 412 -17.70 14.86 8.59
N ALA A 413 -17.99 15.85 7.81
CA ALA A 413 -18.66 17.09 8.20
C ALA A 413 -19.70 17.44 7.11
N ALA A 414 -20.80 18.07 7.49
CA ALA A 414 -21.87 18.40 6.54
C ALA A 414 -21.45 19.41 5.47
N ASN A 415 -20.47 20.27 5.77
CA ASN A 415 -19.91 21.26 4.85
C ASN A 415 -18.60 20.80 4.17
N HIS A 416 -18.29 19.49 4.18
CA HIS A 416 -17.06 18.97 3.63
C HIS A 416 -17.05 19.00 2.08
N LEU A 417 -15.90 19.34 1.51
CA LEU A 417 -15.63 19.24 0.08
C LEU A 417 -14.23 18.67 -0.18
N CYS A 418 -14.08 17.98 -1.30
CA CYS A 418 -12.80 17.58 -1.88
C CYS A 418 -12.48 18.46 -3.09
N LEU A 419 -11.22 18.51 -3.46
CA LEU A 419 -10.74 19.23 -4.65
C LEU A 419 -9.97 18.28 -5.56
N LEU A 420 -10.25 18.29 -6.85
CA LEU A 420 -9.54 17.48 -7.83
C LEU A 420 -8.72 18.38 -8.77
N LEU A 421 -7.39 18.27 -8.74
CA LEU A 421 -6.51 18.90 -9.71
C LEU A 421 -6.54 18.06 -11.00
N GLU A 422 -7.31 18.53 -11.97
CA GLU A 422 -7.68 17.73 -13.16
C GLU A 422 -6.47 17.35 -14.01
N GLU A 423 -5.57 18.30 -14.30
CA GLU A 423 -4.46 18.09 -15.22
C GLU A 423 -3.40 17.10 -14.68
N ASP A 424 -3.36 16.89 -13.35
CA ASP A 424 -2.38 16.05 -12.70
C ASP A 424 -2.99 14.81 -12.03
N GLY A 425 -4.33 14.66 -12.05
CA GLY A 425 -5.05 13.53 -11.48
C GLY A 425 -4.84 13.36 -9.97
N LEU A 426 -4.89 14.49 -9.21
CA LEU A 426 -4.66 14.52 -7.77
C LEU A 426 -5.93 14.94 -7.03
N LEU A 427 -6.39 14.09 -6.12
CA LEU A 427 -7.54 14.35 -5.26
C LEU A 427 -7.09 14.83 -3.87
N PHE A 428 -7.34 16.08 -3.52
CA PHE A 428 -7.21 16.61 -2.16
C PHE A 428 -8.47 16.24 -1.38
N SER A 429 -8.33 15.30 -0.47
CA SER A 429 -9.50 14.66 0.18
C SER A 429 -9.93 15.30 1.49
N GLY A 430 -9.23 16.33 1.98
CA GLY A 430 -9.48 16.81 3.35
C GLY A 430 -9.45 15.64 4.34
N ASP A 431 -10.49 15.57 5.18
CA ASP A 431 -10.66 14.47 6.14
C ASP A 431 -11.61 13.36 5.65
N HIS A 432 -12.05 13.40 4.40
CA HIS A 432 -12.91 12.35 3.87
C HIS A 432 -12.17 11.01 3.71
N ILE A 433 -10.92 11.05 3.25
CA ILE A 433 -10.02 9.90 3.12
C ILE A 433 -8.68 10.28 3.73
N LEU A 434 -8.22 9.48 4.71
CA LEU A 434 -6.97 9.69 5.45
C LEU A 434 -5.98 8.56 5.20
N ASN A 435 -4.70 8.80 5.45
CA ASN A 435 -3.67 7.76 5.43
C ASN A 435 -3.13 7.50 6.85
N GLY A 436 -3.22 6.24 7.27
CA GLY A 436 -2.78 5.79 8.61
C GLY A 436 -3.85 5.85 9.69
N SER A 437 -5.02 6.39 9.39
CA SER A 437 -6.19 6.39 10.29
C SER A 437 -7.48 6.26 9.50
N THR A 438 -8.55 5.89 10.19
CA THR A 438 -9.91 5.85 9.61
C THR A 438 -10.65 7.12 10.02
N THR A 439 -11.21 7.83 9.05
CA THR A 439 -12.01 9.04 9.26
C THR A 439 -13.11 8.79 10.29
N VAL A 440 -13.27 9.69 11.24
CA VAL A 440 -14.35 9.65 12.24
C VAL A 440 -15.60 10.28 11.64
N ILE A 441 -16.72 9.58 11.73
CA ILE A 441 -18.03 10.12 11.38
C ILE A 441 -18.79 10.35 12.69
N ASP A 442 -19.08 11.60 12.99
CA ASP A 442 -19.55 12.04 14.30
C ASP A 442 -20.86 12.83 14.22
N PRO A 443 -22.01 12.17 14.38
CA PRO A 443 -23.29 12.87 14.39
C PRO A 443 -23.37 13.96 15.48
N PRO A 444 -24.15 15.05 15.27
CA PRO A 444 -25.08 15.27 14.15
C PRO A 444 -24.47 15.94 12.91
N ASP A 445 -23.20 16.36 12.93
CA ASP A 445 -22.55 16.98 11.78
C ASP A 445 -22.04 15.94 10.77
N GLY A 446 -21.57 14.79 11.26
CA GLY A 446 -21.21 13.62 10.45
C GLY A 446 -22.42 12.74 10.15
N ASP A 447 -22.45 12.15 8.94
CA ASP A 447 -23.50 11.24 8.48
C ASP A 447 -22.90 10.09 7.69
N MET A 448 -23.19 8.82 8.10
CA MET A 448 -22.60 7.64 7.47
C MET A 448 -23.18 7.37 6.08
N THR A 449 -24.44 7.70 5.83
CA THR A 449 -25.06 7.52 4.51
C THR A 449 -24.44 8.48 3.51
N ALA A 450 -24.40 9.76 3.86
CA ALA A 450 -23.75 10.78 3.04
C ALA A 450 -22.27 10.48 2.80
N TYR A 451 -21.55 9.94 3.81
CA TYR A 451 -20.16 9.53 3.68
C TYR A 451 -19.96 8.43 2.63
N LEU A 452 -20.78 7.38 2.66
CA LEU A 452 -20.71 6.28 1.70
C LEU A 452 -21.10 6.70 0.28
N GLU A 453 -22.10 7.56 0.15
CA GLU A 453 -22.51 8.16 -1.13
C GLU A 453 -21.40 9.07 -1.70
N SER A 454 -20.73 9.84 -0.84
CA SER A 454 -19.59 10.67 -1.21
C SER A 454 -18.40 9.84 -1.72
N LEU A 455 -18.16 8.65 -1.16
CA LEU A 455 -17.15 7.72 -1.70
C LEU A 455 -17.47 7.26 -3.13
N ASP A 456 -18.76 7.02 -3.45
CA ASP A 456 -19.16 6.68 -4.83
C ASP A 456 -18.97 7.86 -5.80
N VAL A 457 -19.28 9.08 -5.34
CA VAL A 457 -19.03 10.30 -6.12
C VAL A 457 -17.54 10.50 -6.39
N LEU A 458 -16.68 10.23 -5.38
CA LEU A 458 -15.24 10.33 -5.53
C LEU A 458 -14.66 9.25 -6.44
N ASP A 459 -15.16 8.00 -6.38
CA ASP A 459 -14.73 6.94 -7.31
C ASP A 459 -15.06 7.31 -8.77
N ALA A 460 -16.28 7.79 -8.99
CA ALA A 460 -16.70 8.25 -10.32
C ALA A 460 -15.85 9.42 -10.84
N ALA A 461 -15.57 10.41 -10.00
CA ALA A 461 -14.71 11.54 -10.36
C ALA A 461 -13.27 11.10 -10.65
N CYS A 462 -12.72 10.18 -9.84
CA CYS A 462 -11.39 9.61 -10.08
C CYS A 462 -11.34 8.83 -11.40
N ALA A 463 -12.41 8.13 -11.76
CA ALA A 463 -12.50 7.42 -13.04
C ALA A 463 -12.59 8.38 -14.22
N GLU A 464 -13.39 9.45 -14.12
CA GLU A 464 -13.58 10.46 -15.17
C GLU A 464 -12.29 11.22 -15.50
N HIS A 465 -11.47 11.52 -14.48
CA HIS A 465 -10.28 12.37 -14.60
C HIS A 465 -8.95 11.60 -14.45
N ASP A 466 -8.95 10.27 -14.55
CA ASP A 466 -7.75 9.41 -14.36
C ASP A 466 -6.96 9.74 -13.07
N ALA A 467 -7.67 10.09 -11.98
CA ALA A 467 -7.04 10.42 -10.73
C ALA A 467 -6.49 9.17 -10.05
N CYS A 468 -5.18 9.18 -9.84
CA CYS A 468 -4.44 8.04 -9.29
C CYS A 468 -3.99 8.23 -7.85
N PHE A 469 -3.95 9.48 -7.37
CA PHE A 469 -3.41 9.83 -6.07
C PHE A 469 -4.40 10.62 -5.23
N ILE A 470 -4.40 10.33 -3.92
CA ILE A 470 -5.17 11.09 -2.92
C ILE A 470 -4.18 11.78 -1.99
N LEU A 471 -4.36 13.09 -1.81
CA LEU A 471 -3.61 13.95 -0.93
C LEU A 471 -4.47 14.28 0.31
N PRO A 472 -4.30 13.52 1.40
CA PRO A 472 -5.14 13.66 2.59
C PRO A 472 -4.70 14.83 3.46
N ALA A 473 -5.61 15.35 4.29
CA ALA A 473 -5.24 16.35 5.28
C ALA A 473 -4.38 15.78 6.42
N HIS A 474 -4.37 14.46 6.61
CA HIS A 474 -3.47 13.79 7.58
C HIS A 474 -2.81 12.55 6.95
N GLY A 475 -1.49 12.43 7.15
CA GLY A 475 -0.70 11.31 6.63
C GLY A 475 -0.07 11.58 5.25
N HIS A 476 0.63 10.55 4.74
CA HIS A 476 1.27 10.59 3.42
C HIS A 476 0.26 10.49 2.28
N VAL A 477 0.67 10.85 1.06
CA VAL A 477 -0.11 10.64 -0.15
C VAL A 477 -0.44 9.15 -0.35
N LEU A 478 -1.67 8.85 -0.73
CA LEU A 478 -2.14 7.51 -1.10
C LEU A 478 -2.06 7.36 -2.63
N GLY A 479 -1.54 6.23 -3.08
CA GLY A 479 -1.63 5.81 -4.48
C GLY A 479 -2.89 4.97 -4.74
N PHE A 480 -3.14 4.63 -6.00
CA PHE A 480 -4.26 3.76 -6.39
C PHE A 480 -5.63 4.24 -5.87
N ALA A 481 -5.94 5.53 -6.10
CA ALA A 481 -7.07 6.23 -5.51
C ALA A 481 -8.38 5.43 -5.51
N ARG A 482 -8.79 4.88 -6.66
CA ARG A 482 -10.03 4.10 -6.77
C ARG A 482 -10.02 2.81 -5.93
N GLN A 483 -8.88 2.13 -5.86
CA GLN A 483 -8.74 0.94 -5.02
C GLN A 483 -8.84 1.30 -3.53
N VAL A 484 -8.22 2.40 -3.12
CA VAL A 484 -8.33 2.91 -1.73
C VAL A 484 -9.77 3.26 -1.38
N ILE A 485 -10.48 3.95 -2.28
CA ILE A 485 -11.90 4.30 -2.08
C ILE A 485 -12.76 3.03 -1.93
N ALA A 486 -12.59 2.04 -2.81
CA ALA A 486 -13.32 0.78 -2.74
C ALA A 486 -13.04 0.03 -1.42
N GLN A 487 -11.77 -0.11 -1.04
CA GLN A 487 -11.37 -0.76 0.21
C GLN A 487 -11.94 -0.05 1.45
N LEU A 488 -11.97 1.28 1.44
CA LEU A 488 -12.53 2.07 2.54
C LEU A 488 -14.04 1.86 2.64
N LYS A 489 -14.76 1.83 1.52
CA LYS A 489 -16.18 1.55 1.47
C LYS A 489 -16.49 0.15 1.99
N ASP A 490 -15.78 -0.87 1.51
CA ASP A 490 -15.92 -2.26 1.97
C ASP A 490 -15.67 -2.39 3.48
N HIS A 491 -14.62 -1.72 3.99
CA HIS A 491 -14.34 -1.68 5.43
C HIS A 491 -15.51 -1.09 6.24
N ARG A 492 -16.13 0.02 5.76
CA ARG A 492 -17.28 0.62 6.42
C ARG A 492 -18.50 -0.29 6.42
N LEU A 493 -18.80 -0.90 5.28
CA LEU A 493 -19.93 -1.83 5.15
C LEU A 493 -19.75 -3.10 5.97
N ALA A 494 -18.53 -3.64 6.03
CA ALA A 494 -18.20 -4.77 6.90
C ALA A 494 -18.37 -4.41 8.39
N ARG A 495 -17.94 -3.22 8.81
CA ARG A 495 -18.16 -2.71 10.17
C ARG A 495 -19.64 -2.57 10.48
N GLU A 496 -20.43 -2.01 9.55
CA GLU A 496 -21.87 -1.86 9.70
C GLU A 496 -22.59 -3.21 9.85
N ALA A 497 -22.21 -4.20 9.05
CA ALA A 497 -22.75 -5.55 9.18
C ALA A 497 -22.49 -6.14 10.57
N LYS A 498 -21.29 -5.90 11.14
CA LYS A 498 -20.94 -6.32 12.49
C LYS A 498 -21.76 -5.58 13.55
N VAL A 499 -21.92 -4.26 13.42
CA VAL A 499 -22.78 -3.44 14.30
C VAL A 499 -24.23 -3.96 14.26
N ALA A 500 -24.79 -4.17 13.07
CA ALA A 500 -26.15 -4.68 12.90
C ALA A 500 -26.33 -6.09 13.53
N ALA A 501 -25.32 -6.95 13.44
CA ALA A 501 -25.36 -8.26 14.10
C ALA A 501 -25.36 -8.13 15.64
N VAL A 502 -24.55 -7.23 16.18
CA VAL A 502 -24.51 -6.97 17.64
C VAL A 502 -25.84 -6.39 18.13
N MET A 503 -26.41 -5.41 17.42
CA MET A 503 -27.72 -4.82 17.77
C MET A 503 -28.84 -5.86 17.73
N ARG A 504 -28.85 -6.78 16.78
CA ARG A 504 -29.84 -7.87 16.73
C ARG A 504 -29.66 -8.88 17.89
N ALA A 505 -28.43 -9.15 18.27
CA ALA A 505 -28.14 -10.08 19.37
C ALA A 505 -28.40 -9.48 20.76
N ASP A 506 -28.34 -8.18 20.89
CA ASP A 506 -28.53 -7.43 22.14
C ASP A 506 -29.28 -6.11 21.87
N PRO A 507 -30.62 -6.19 21.64
CA PRO A 507 -31.43 -5.02 21.26
C PRO A 507 -31.53 -3.96 22.36
N GLU A 508 -31.37 -4.34 23.62
CA GLU A 508 -31.42 -3.44 24.79
C GLU A 508 -30.04 -3.00 25.25
N GLY A 509 -28.97 -3.41 24.52
CA GLY A 509 -27.59 -3.07 24.84
C GLY A 509 -27.32 -1.58 24.73
N THR A 510 -26.39 -1.09 25.53
CA THR A 510 -25.91 0.30 25.49
C THR A 510 -24.85 0.48 24.41
N MET A 511 -24.52 1.74 24.09
CA MET A 511 -23.41 2.06 23.18
C MET A 511 -22.06 1.49 23.69
N ASP A 512 -21.88 1.35 25.01
CA ASP A 512 -20.70 0.74 25.60
C ASP A 512 -20.67 -0.79 25.40
N ASP A 513 -21.83 -1.45 25.49
CA ASP A 513 -21.96 -2.88 25.22
C ASP A 513 -21.72 -3.18 23.74
N TRP A 514 -22.25 -2.36 22.86
CA TRP A 514 -22.14 -2.53 21.40
C TRP A 514 -20.73 -2.23 20.91
N VAL A 515 -20.04 -1.19 21.42
CA VAL A 515 -18.67 -0.90 20.99
C VAL A 515 -17.71 -2.03 21.36
N ALA A 516 -17.86 -2.60 22.55
CA ALA A 516 -17.02 -3.71 23.02
C ALA A 516 -17.11 -4.95 22.12
N LYS A 517 -18.30 -5.21 21.54
CA LYS A 517 -18.58 -6.36 20.66
C LYS A 517 -18.30 -6.06 19.18
N ALA A 518 -18.64 -4.85 18.70
CA ALA A 518 -18.52 -4.49 17.30
C ALA A 518 -17.11 -3.97 16.92
N TYR A 519 -16.31 -3.57 17.92
CA TYR A 519 -14.94 -3.06 17.76
C TYR A 519 -13.93 -3.87 18.62
N ASP A 520 -14.15 -5.17 18.78
CA ASP A 520 -13.28 -6.11 19.52
C ASP A 520 -11.89 -6.28 18.86
N ASP A 521 -11.75 -5.88 17.61
CA ASP A 521 -10.52 -5.82 16.82
C ASP A 521 -9.75 -4.51 17.01
N VAL A 522 -10.26 -3.57 17.83
CA VAL A 522 -9.67 -2.26 18.09
C VAL A 522 -9.32 -2.15 19.58
N PRO A 523 -8.14 -1.62 19.94
CA PRO A 523 -7.75 -1.45 21.35
C PRO A 523 -8.77 -0.60 22.14
N GLU A 524 -9.10 -0.99 23.37
CA GLU A 524 -10.10 -0.32 24.23
C GLU A 524 -9.88 1.19 24.37
N ARG A 525 -8.61 1.64 24.41
CA ARG A 525 -8.27 3.07 24.46
C ARG A 525 -8.82 3.89 23.30
N VAL A 526 -9.19 3.25 22.19
CA VAL A 526 -9.76 3.87 20.98
C VAL A 526 -11.29 3.90 21.03
N TRP A 527 -11.94 3.06 21.86
CA TRP A 527 -13.40 2.96 21.93
C TRP A 527 -14.14 4.30 22.14
N PRO A 528 -13.64 5.26 22.96
CA PRO A 528 -14.31 6.56 23.08
C PRO A 528 -14.48 7.30 21.74
N VAL A 529 -13.53 7.14 20.82
CA VAL A 529 -13.61 7.73 19.47
C VAL A 529 -14.41 6.81 18.54
N ALA A 530 -14.24 5.50 18.64
CA ALA A 530 -14.99 4.52 17.85
C ALA A 530 -16.51 4.62 18.08
N LYS A 531 -16.95 4.95 19.31
CA LYS A 531 -18.38 5.16 19.63
C LYS A 531 -19.04 6.26 18.80
N ARG A 532 -18.30 7.27 18.36
CA ARG A 532 -18.84 8.30 17.46
C ARG A 532 -19.24 7.71 16.11
N SER A 533 -18.35 6.95 15.49
CA SER A 533 -18.66 6.26 14.23
C SER A 533 -19.64 5.10 14.43
N LEU A 534 -19.65 4.45 15.62
CA LEU A 534 -20.68 3.47 15.97
C LEU A 534 -22.07 4.13 15.95
N LEU A 535 -22.21 5.32 16.56
CA LEU A 535 -23.48 6.06 16.55
C LEU A 535 -23.95 6.33 15.11
N ALA A 536 -23.06 6.78 14.24
CA ALA A 536 -23.39 7.03 12.83
C ALA A 536 -23.85 5.75 12.10
N HIS A 537 -23.25 4.58 12.40
CA HIS A 537 -23.75 3.31 11.88
C HIS A 537 -25.12 2.91 12.44
N VAL A 538 -25.34 3.11 13.75
CA VAL A 538 -26.62 2.82 14.41
C VAL A 538 -27.74 3.66 13.80
N GLU A 539 -27.55 4.97 13.64
CA GLU A 539 -28.53 5.86 13.02
C GLU A 539 -28.86 5.42 11.59
N ARG A 540 -27.87 5.07 10.78
CA ARG A 540 -28.07 4.59 9.41
C ARG A 540 -28.82 3.25 9.37
N ILE A 541 -28.48 2.30 10.23
CA ILE A 541 -29.18 1.00 10.32
C ILE A 541 -30.64 1.20 10.71
N GLN A 542 -30.92 2.07 11.67
CA GLN A 542 -32.28 2.39 12.13
C GLN A 542 -33.11 3.08 11.05
N ALA A 543 -32.50 4.01 10.31
CA ALA A 543 -33.16 4.69 9.18
C ALA A 543 -33.44 3.75 8.00
N SER A 544 -32.64 2.70 7.84
CA SER A 544 -32.79 1.72 6.75
C SER A 544 -33.72 0.53 7.12
N ALA A 545 -34.16 0.44 8.38
CA ALA A 545 -35.08 -0.60 8.81
C ALA A 545 -36.47 -0.40 8.16
N PRO A 546 -37.09 -1.42 7.54
CA PRO A 546 -38.39 -1.27 6.94
C PRO A 546 -39.44 -0.91 8.01
N GLY A 547 -39.95 0.30 7.88
CA GLY A 547 -41.17 0.91 8.41
C GLY A 547 -41.64 0.58 9.82
N ASN A 548 -41.50 1.59 10.69
CA ASN A 548 -42.60 2.01 11.57
C ASN A 548 -43.32 3.21 10.88
N ASP A 549 -44.15 2.92 9.90
CA ASP A 549 -45.22 3.80 9.46
C ASP A 549 -46.52 3.46 10.22
#